data_82477d66d8d870fec6a121280eed6173
#
_entry.id   82477d66d8d870fec6a121280eed6173
#
_cell.length_a   1.000
_cell.length_b   1.000
_cell.length_c   1.000
_cell.angle_alpha   90.00
_cell.angle_beta   90.00
_cell.angle_gamma   90.00
#
_symmetry.space_group_name_H-M   'P 1'
#
loop_
_entity.id
_entity.type
_entity.pdbx_description
1 polymer ?
#
loop_
_entity_poly.entity_id
_entity_poly.type
_entity_poly.pdbx_seq_one_letter_code
_entity_poly.pdbx_strand_id
1 'polypeptide(L)'
;MKKEPFLQVSKRRNKARWQERLLIRFIALILALIVCGAVIVALVKMNPVDVYKAIWDGAMGSERRIWQTIRDTMVLLCIAIGLAPAFKMKFWNIGAEGQILIGGACSAAVMIYAGGKMSPVILLIVMFIASALGGMIWGMIPAVFKANWNTNETLFTLMLNYVAMQVVTYCIVFWENPKGSNTVGIINQATKGGWLPELFGQKYGWNVVIVLILTVGMFIYLKYCKQGYEIAVVGESENTARYAGIQVKKVIIRTMAISGAICGIAGFVIVSGASHTISTATAGGRGFTAIIVAWLSKFN
;
A
#
# COMPACT_ATOMS: atom_id res chain seq x y z
N MET A 1 11.21 22.99 48.87
CA MET A 1 10.18 21.99 48.54
C MET A 1 9.98 21.97 47.02
N LYS A 2 10.41 20.93 46.33
CA LYS A 2 10.11 20.77 44.91
C LYS A 2 8.62 20.46 44.79
N LYS A 3 7.85 21.32 44.10
CA LYS A 3 6.44 21.04 43.77
C LYS A 3 6.37 19.80 42.90
N GLU A 4 5.71 18.76 43.36
CA GLU A 4 5.43 17.57 42.53
C GLU A 4 4.57 17.99 41.35
N PRO A 5 4.84 17.47 40.12
CA PRO A 5 4.05 17.82 38.96
C PRO A 5 2.62 17.28 39.13
N PHE A 6 1.64 18.11 38.76
CA PHE A 6 0.19 17.80 38.88
C PHE A 6 -0.24 16.57 38.02
N LEU A 7 0.54 16.25 37.01
CA LEU A 7 0.36 15.08 36.13
C LEU A 7 1.68 14.35 36.04
N GLN A 8 1.69 13.07 36.42
CA GLN A 8 2.82 12.19 36.32
C GLN A 8 2.52 11.08 35.29
N VAL A 9 3.22 11.08 34.15
CA VAL A 9 3.09 10.02 33.14
C VAL A 9 4.00 8.88 33.52
N SER A 10 3.43 7.76 33.94
CA SER A 10 4.17 6.53 34.25
C SER A 10 3.94 5.45 33.17
N LYS A 11 5.01 4.71 32.85
CA LYS A 11 4.89 3.59 31.93
C LYS A 11 4.12 2.44 32.61
N ARG A 12 2.97 2.07 32.02
CA ARG A 12 2.15 0.95 32.54
C ARG A 12 2.98 -0.34 32.50
N ARG A 13 3.20 -0.98 33.65
CA ARG A 13 4.00 -2.22 33.78
C ARG A 13 3.33 -3.43 33.17
N ASN A 14 2.00 -3.52 33.19
CA ASN A 14 1.24 -4.65 32.67
C ASN A 14 0.70 -4.36 31.26
N LYS A 15 0.86 -5.33 30.34
CA LYS A 15 0.20 -5.28 29.02
C LYS A 15 -1.31 -5.25 29.23
N ALA A 16 -2.00 -4.23 28.69
CA ALA A 16 -3.46 -4.14 28.72
C ALA A 16 -4.10 -5.44 28.16
N ARG A 17 -5.13 -5.95 28.84
CA ARG A 17 -5.90 -7.11 28.37
C ARG A 17 -6.50 -6.79 26.99
N TRP A 18 -6.74 -7.82 26.19
CA TRP A 18 -7.31 -7.64 24.84
C TRP A 18 -8.63 -6.85 24.86
N GLN A 19 -9.50 -7.10 25.83
CA GLN A 19 -10.76 -6.39 26.04
C GLN A 19 -10.56 -4.90 26.34
N GLU A 20 -9.60 -4.53 27.20
CA GLU A 20 -9.29 -3.13 27.50
C GLU A 20 -8.77 -2.38 26.25
N ARG A 21 -7.98 -3.06 25.42
CA ARG A 21 -7.49 -2.48 24.15
C ARG A 21 -8.62 -2.22 23.16
N LEU A 22 -9.58 -3.15 23.07
CA LEU A 22 -10.77 -2.96 22.24
C LEU A 22 -11.64 -1.80 22.75
N LEU A 23 -11.88 -1.76 24.07
CA LEU A 23 -12.68 -0.70 24.69
C LEU A 23 -12.06 0.68 24.45
N ILE A 24 -10.75 0.83 24.65
CA ILE A 24 -10.04 2.08 24.40
C ILE A 24 -10.17 2.51 22.92
N ARG A 25 -10.03 1.57 21.97
CA ARG A 25 -10.19 1.86 20.53
C ARG A 25 -11.62 2.28 20.20
N PHE A 26 -12.60 1.62 20.79
CA PHE A 26 -14.02 1.94 20.59
C PHE A 26 -14.37 3.32 21.13
N ILE A 27 -13.90 3.66 22.36
CA ILE A 27 -14.09 4.99 22.94
C ILE A 27 -13.41 6.06 22.08
N ALA A 28 -12.18 5.81 21.61
CA ALA A 28 -11.45 6.74 20.73
C ALA A 28 -12.20 6.97 19.41
N LEU A 29 -12.79 5.91 18.83
CA LEU A 29 -13.61 6.02 17.62
C LEU A 29 -14.85 6.89 17.84
N ILE A 30 -15.58 6.66 18.94
CA ILE A 30 -16.78 7.45 19.27
C ILE A 30 -16.39 8.94 19.48
N LEU A 31 -15.34 9.20 20.24
CA LEU A 31 -14.85 10.58 20.45
C LEU A 31 -14.47 11.25 19.12
N ALA A 32 -13.79 10.54 18.24
CA ALA A 32 -13.44 11.05 16.91
C ALA A 32 -14.70 11.41 16.10
N LEU A 33 -15.72 10.53 16.10
CA LEU A 33 -17.00 10.82 15.42
C LEU A 33 -17.71 12.04 16.02
N ILE A 34 -17.72 12.18 17.34
CA ILE A 34 -18.32 13.36 18.02
C ILE A 34 -17.60 14.64 17.61
N VAL A 35 -16.27 14.63 17.64
CA VAL A 35 -15.45 15.81 17.23
C VAL A 35 -15.68 16.13 15.75
N CYS A 36 -15.64 15.14 14.87
CA CYS A 36 -15.95 15.34 13.45
C CYS A 36 -17.37 15.87 13.24
N GLY A 37 -18.36 15.36 14.00
CA GLY A 37 -19.74 15.85 13.98
C GLY A 37 -19.83 17.33 14.39
N ALA A 38 -19.14 17.73 15.46
CA ALA A 38 -19.07 19.12 15.89
C ALA A 38 -18.46 20.04 14.81
N VAL A 39 -17.39 19.60 14.15
CA VAL A 39 -16.77 20.33 13.04
C VAL A 39 -17.71 20.45 11.83
N ILE A 40 -18.47 19.39 11.49
CA ILE A 40 -19.46 19.43 10.41
C ILE A 40 -20.54 20.47 10.70
N VAL A 41 -21.08 20.50 11.92
CA VAL A 41 -22.06 21.51 12.31
C VAL A 41 -21.47 22.92 12.25
N ALA A 42 -20.27 23.10 12.77
CA ALA A 42 -19.62 24.42 12.83
C ALA A 42 -19.29 25.01 11.46
N LEU A 43 -18.78 24.18 10.54
CA LEU A 43 -18.28 24.64 9.22
C LEU A 43 -19.34 24.54 8.12
N VAL A 44 -20.09 23.45 8.08
CA VAL A 44 -21.01 23.13 6.95
C VAL A 44 -22.46 23.39 7.33
N LYS A 45 -22.78 23.54 8.60
CA LYS A 45 -24.15 23.72 9.14
C LYS A 45 -25.12 22.60 8.73
N MET A 46 -24.62 21.40 8.48
CA MET A 46 -25.42 20.22 8.17
C MET A 46 -25.60 19.36 9.42
N ASN A 47 -26.66 18.54 9.42
CA ASN A 47 -26.87 17.54 10.45
C ASN A 47 -25.83 16.42 10.33
N PRO A 48 -24.98 16.17 11.34
CA PRO A 48 -23.95 15.12 11.29
C PRO A 48 -24.51 13.72 11.01
N VAL A 49 -25.71 13.43 11.50
CA VAL A 49 -26.36 12.13 11.29
C VAL A 49 -26.64 11.86 9.82
N ASP A 50 -27.09 12.89 9.09
CA ASP A 50 -27.38 12.76 7.66
C ASP A 50 -26.08 12.57 6.85
N VAL A 51 -25.01 13.27 7.26
CA VAL A 51 -23.68 13.08 6.66
C VAL A 51 -23.17 11.67 6.91
N TYR A 52 -23.28 11.15 8.13
CA TYR A 52 -22.84 9.77 8.44
C TYR A 52 -23.69 8.71 7.73
N LYS A 53 -25.00 8.93 7.59
CA LYS A 53 -25.86 8.07 6.77
C LYS A 53 -25.42 8.09 5.30
N ALA A 54 -25.15 9.27 4.74
CA ALA A 54 -24.67 9.39 3.36
C ALA A 54 -23.33 8.67 3.13
N ILE A 55 -22.39 8.74 4.10
CA ILE A 55 -21.13 8.00 4.07
C ILE A 55 -21.39 6.48 4.09
N TRP A 56 -22.28 6.03 4.98
CA TRP A 56 -22.63 4.61 5.08
C TRP A 56 -23.28 4.10 3.78
N ASP A 57 -24.27 4.84 3.28
CA ASP A 57 -24.96 4.51 2.04
C ASP A 57 -24.01 4.56 0.84
N GLY A 58 -23.04 5.47 0.85
CA GLY A 58 -21.97 5.55 -0.14
C GLY A 58 -21.09 4.31 -0.18
N ALA A 59 -20.80 3.72 0.98
CA ALA A 59 -19.95 2.54 1.12
C ALA A 59 -20.71 1.21 0.97
N MET A 60 -21.93 1.12 1.54
CA MET A 60 -22.68 -0.13 1.74
C MET A 60 -24.08 -0.13 1.15
N GLY A 61 -24.57 0.96 0.59
CA GLY A 61 -25.96 1.15 0.17
C GLY A 61 -26.39 0.34 -1.07
N SER A 62 -25.48 -0.35 -1.76
CA SER A 62 -25.80 -1.27 -2.86
C SER A 62 -24.71 -2.34 -3.02
N GLU A 63 -25.06 -3.48 -3.63
CA GLU A 63 -24.09 -4.56 -3.90
C GLU A 63 -22.86 -4.07 -4.66
N ARG A 64 -23.05 -3.22 -5.66
CA ARG A 64 -21.96 -2.60 -6.42
C ARG A 64 -21.03 -1.77 -5.53
N ARG A 65 -21.58 -0.98 -4.60
CA ARG A 65 -20.81 -0.14 -3.67
C ARG A 65 -20.04 -1.00 -2.66
N ILE A 66 -20.66 -2.06 -2.16
CA ILE A 66 -20.01 -3.03 -1.27
C ILE A 66 -18.79 -3.65 -1.95
N TRP A 67 -18.91 -4.11 -3.18
CA TRP A 67 -17.79 -4.68 -3.94
C TRP A 67 -16.69 -3.65 -4.25
N GLN A 68 -17.04 -2.39 -4.50
CA GLN A 68 -16.07 -1.32 -4.64
C GLN A 68 -15.33 -1.07 -3.32
N THR A 69 -16.02 -1.07 -2.19
CA THR A 69 -15.42 -0.91 -0.86
C THR A 69 -14.49 -2.09 -0.53
N ILE A 70 -14.90 -3.33 -0.85
CA ILE A 70 -14.05 -4.52 -0.71
C ILE A 70 -12.79 -4.38 -1.57
N ARG A 71 -12.93 -4.00 -2.83
CA ARG A 71 -11.80 -3.77 -3.74
C ARG A 71 -10.79 -2.76 -3.16
N ASP A 72 -11.27 -1.60 -2.72
CA ASP A 72 -10.40 -0.55 -2.19
C ASP A 72 -9.74 -0.97 -0.86
N THR A 73 -10.46 -1.70 -0.02
CA THR A 73 -9.94 -2.30 1.20
C THR A 73 -8.84 -3.32 0.88
N MET A 74 -9.02 -4.17 -0.13
CA MET A 74 -8.01 -5.14 -0.54
C MET A 74 -6.76 -4.47 -1.11
N VAL A 75 -6.91 -3.40 -1.90
CA VAL A 75 -5.77 -2.63 -2.39
C VAL A 75 -4.98 -2.01 -1.23
N LEU A 76 -5.65 -1.39 -0.26
CA LEU A 76 -5.00 -0.85 0.94
C LEU A 76 -4.31 -1.95 1.76
N LEU A 77 -4.95 -3.11 1.92
CA LEU A 77 -4.36 -4.26 2.59
C LEU A 77 -3.09 -4.73 1.88
N CYS A 78 -3.12 -4.86 0.55
CA CYS A 78 -1.94 -5.25 -0.24
C CYS A 78 -0.75 -4.32 0.00
N ILE A 79 -0.99 -3.01 -0.02
CA ILE A 79 0.05 -2.02 0.21
C ILE A 79 0.55 -2.09 1.67
N ALA A 80 -0.35 -2.20 2.64
CA ALA A 80 0.01 -2.29 4.06
C ALA A 80 0.86 -3.53 4.36
N ILE A 81 0.55 -4.67 3.74
CA ILE A 81 1.34 -5.90 3.83
C ILE A 81 2.72 -5.71 3.20
N GLY A 82 2.80 -5.02 2.06
CA GLY A 82 4.06 -4.67 1.42
C GLY A 82 4.94 -3.79 2.31
N LEU A 83 4.36 -2.88 3.06
CA LEU A 83 5.08 -1.99 3.99
C LEU A 83 5.49 -2.67 5.31
N ALA A 84 4.76 -3.70 5.76
CA ALA A 84 4.98 -4.33 7.05
C ALA A 84 6.44 -4.81 7.30
N PRO A 85 7.14 -5.48 6.36
CA PRO A 85 8.53 -5.90 6.56
C PRO A 85 9.49 -4.73 6.68
N ALA A 86 9.29 -3.64 5.92
CA ALA A 86 10.12 -2.44 6.00
C ALA A 86 9.97 -1.77 7.37
N PHE A 87 8.75 -1.56 7.84
CA PHE A 87 8.49 -0.96 9.15
C PHE A 87 8.92 -1.86 10.31
N LYS A 88 8.79 -3.17 10.19
CA LYS A 88 9.31 -4.10 11.20
C LYS A 88 10.82 -4.01 11.35
N MET A 89 11.53 -3.70 10.27
CA MET A 89 12.96 -3.41 10.25
C MET A 89 13.29 -1.97 10.72
N LYS A 90 12.30 -1.15 11.03
CA LYS A 90 12.41 0.30 11.30
C LYS A 90 12.94 1.12 10.12
N PHE A 91 12.79 0.63 8.91
CA PHE A 91 13.02 1.40 7.70
C PHE A 91 11.73 2.15 7.31
N TRP A 92 11.77 3.48 7.38
CA TRP A 92 10.61 4.33 7.10
C TRP A 92 10.40 4.48 5.59
N ASN A 93 9.75 3.47 4.98
CA ASN A 93 9.40 3.50 3.56
C ASN A 93 8.14 4.33 3.32
N ILE A 94 8.30 5.63 3.01
CA ILE A 94 7.21 6.50 2.56
C ILE A 94 7.02 6.41 1.04
N GLY A 95 7.86 5.64 0.34
CA GLY A 95 7.89 5.51 -1.11
C GLY A 95 6.86 4.56 -1.73
N ALA A 96 5.92 4.03 -0.96
CA ALA A 96 4.93 3.10 -1.46
C ALA A 96 4.11 3.67 -2.63
N GLU A 97 3.78 4.95 -2.58
CA GLU A 97 3.04 5.65 -3.64
C GLU A 97 3.76 5.55 -5.00
N GLY A 98 5.07 5.84 -5.01
CA GLY A 98 5.92 5.71 -6.21
C GLY A 98 6.09 4.27 -6.68
N GLN A 99 6.22 3.33 -5.75
CA GLN A 99 6.33 1.90 -6.06
C GLN A 99 5.06 1.37 -6.74
N ILE A 100 3.88 1.80 -6.29
CA ILE A 100 2.58 1.49 -6.92
C ILE A 100 2.51 2.09 -8.32
N LEU A 101 2.88 3.36 -8.47
CA LEU A 101 2.85 4.06 -9.75
C LEU A 101 3.75 3.40 -10.79
N ILE A 102 5.01 3.10 -10.44
CA ILE A 102 5.95 2.43 -11.35
C ILE A 102 5.49 1.00 -11.66
N GLY A 103 5.04 0.24 -10.65
CA GLY A 103 4.48 -1.10 -10.87
C GLY A 103 3.26 -1.06 -11.79
N GLY A 104 2.35 -0.12 -11.55
CA GLY A 104 1.18 0.11 -12.42
C GLY A 104 1.57 0.51 -13.84
N ALA A 105 2.58 1.38 -14.01
CA ALA A 105 3.09 1.78 -15.32
C ALA A 105 3.71 0.59 -16.09
N CYS A 106 4.50 -0.25 -15.41
CA CYS A 106 5.04 -1.47 -16.01
C CYS A 106 3.91 -2.43 -16.45
N SER A 107 2.88 -2.58 -15.63
CA SER A 107 1.69 -3.37 -15.98
C SER A 107 0.96 -2.79 -17.18
N ALA A 108 0.73 -1.46 -17.20
CA ALA A 108 0.09 -0.77 -18.31
C ALA A 108 0.90 -0.86 -19.61
N ALA A 109 2.22 -0.75 -19.53
CA ALA A 109 3.12 -0.92 -20.68
C ALA A 109 2.95 -2.30 -21.33
N VAL A 110 3.00 -3.37 -20.53
CA VAL A 110 2.78 -4.73 -21.04
C VAL A 110 1.38 -4.86 -21.63
N MET A 111 0.37 -4.29 -20.98
CA MET A 111 -1.02 -4.34 -21.44
C MET A 111 -1.21 -3.64 -22.80
N ILE A 112 -0.52 -2.50 -23.03
CA ILE A 112 -0.57 -1.74 -24.28
C ILE A 112 0.19 -2.46 -25.40
N TYR A 113 1.44 -2.89 -25.15
CA TYR A 113 2.33 -3.40 -26.19
C TYR A 113 2.11 -4.87 -26.52
N ALA A 114 1.68 -5.68 -25.56
CA ALA A 114 1.47 -7.11 -25.69
C ALA A 114 -0.02 -7.51 -25.73
N GLY A 115 -0.93 -6.56 -25.50
CA GLY A 115 -2.37 -6.79 -25.62
C GLY A 115 -2.74 -7.27 -27.04
N GLY A 116 -3.48 -8.38 -27.12
CA GLY A 116 -3.85 -8.99 -28.41
C GLY A 116 -2.78 -9.84 -29.09
N LYS A 117 -1.52 -9.85 -28.61
CA LYS A 117 -0.43 -10.67 -29.17
C LYS A 117 -0.19 -11.96 -28.39
N MET A 118 -0.69 -12.05 -27.18
CA MET A 118 -0.50 -13.19 -26.28
C MET A 118 -1.84 -13.71 -25.78
N SER A 119 -1.86 -14.97 -25.33
CA SER A 119 -3.07 -15.49 -24.66
C SER A 119 -3.37 -14.68 -23.39
N PRO A 120 -4.65 -14.49 -23.02
CA PRO A 120 -5.03 -13.66 -21.89
C PRO A 120 -4.34 -14.05 -20.57
N VAL A 121 -4.16 -15.36 -20.33
CA VAL A 121 -3.52 -15.85 -19.09
C VAL A 121 -2.03 -15.51 -19.07
N ILE A 122 -1.30 -15.73 -20.18
CA ILE A 122 0.13 -15.40 -20.27
C ILE A 122 0.32 -13.90 -20.11
N LEU A 123 -0.54 -13.09 -20.73
CA LEU A 123 -0.50 -11.64 -20.62
C LEU A 123 -0.63 -11.18 -19.15
N LEU A 124 -1.59 -11.73 -18.40
CA LEU A 124 -1.78 -11.42 -16.98
C LEU A 124 -0.56 -11.82 -16.13
N ILE A 125 0.03 -12.99 -16.40
CA ILE A 125 1.26 -13.43 -15.69
C ILE A 125 2.42 -12.48 -15.97
N VAL A 126 2.64 -12.11 -17.23
CA VAL A 126 3.70 -11.17 -17.61
C VAL A 126 3.47 -9.79 -17.00
N MET A 127 2.23 -9.29 -16.99
CA MET A 127 1.86 -8.03 -16.33
C MET A 127 2.13 -8.09 -14.84
N PHE A 128 1.79 -9.18 -14.16
CA PHE A 128 2.04 -9.39 -12.74
C PHE A 128 3.54 -9.37 -12.43
N ILE A 129 4.35 -10.10 -13.20
CA ILE A 129 5.81 -10.16 -13.03
C ILE A 129 6.43 -8.77 -13.32
N ALA A 130 6.04 -8.12 -14.42
CA ALA A 130 6.56 -6.80 -14.78
C ALA A 130 6.26 -5.75 -13.71
N SER A 131 5.06 -5.77 -13.15
CA SER A 131 4.63 -4.90 -12.06
C SER A 131 5.42 -5.14 -10.78
N ALA A 132 5.60 -6.42 -10.40
CA ALA A 132 6.41 -6.80 -9.24
C ALA A 132 7.86 -6.35 -9.39
N LEU A 133 8.46 -6.58 -10.57
CA LEU A 133 9.84 -6.17 -10.87
C LEU A 133 10.00 -4.65 -10.90
N GLY A 134 9.06 -3.93 -11.51
CA GLY A 134 9.08 -2.46 -11.53
C GLY A 134 9.04 -1.87 -10.12
N GLY A 135 8.10 -2.31 -9.29
CA GLY A 135 8.03 -1.89 -7.89
C GLY A 135 9.24 -2.33 -7.05
N MET A 136 9.74 -3.54 -7.28
CA MET A 136 10.96 -4.07 -6.63
C MET A 136 12.18 -3.19 -6.92
N ILE A 137 12.46 -2.92 -8.19
CA ILE A 137 13.61 -2.09 -8.61
C ILE A 137 13.48 -0.71 -7.99
N TRP A 138 12.28 -0.10 -8.07
CA TRP A 138 12.03 1.22 -7.50
C TRP A 138 12.24 1.26 -5.99
N GLY A 139 11.79 0.23 -5.27
CA GLY A 139 11.98 0.10 -3.82
C GLY A 139 13.42 -0.20 -3.41
N MET A 140 14.22 -0.84 -4.28
CA MET A 140 15.64 -1.11 -4.02
C MET A 140 16.52 0.14 -4.08
N ILE A 141 16.17 1.15 -4.89
CA ILE A 141 16.98 2.36 -5.03
C ILE A 141 17.29 2.99 -3.65
N PRO A 142 16.29 3.41 -2.84
CA PRO A 142 16.58 4.01 -1.54
C PRO A 142 17.24 3.04 -0.57
N ALA A 143 16.99 1.75 -0.69
CA ALA A 143 17.60 0.73 0.15
C ALA A 143 19.11 0.59 -0.09
N VAL A 144 19.55 0.63 -1.34
CA VAL A 144 20.98 0.60 -1.70
C VAL A 144 21.70 1.84 -1.17
N PHE A 145 21.09 3.02 -1.31
CA PHE A 145 21.66 4.25 -0.76
C PHE A 145 21.72 4.23 0.77
N LYS A 146 20.67 3.76 1.44
CA LYS A 146 20.67 3.59 2.91
C LYS A 146 21.74 2.61 3.36
N ALA A 147 21.84 1.45 2.71
CA ALA A 147 22.77 0.39 3.10
C ALA A 147 24.23 0.77 2.93
N ASN A 148 24.58 1.59 1.93
CA ASN A 148 25.97 1.94 1.63
C ASN A 148 26.39 3.29 2.22
N TRP A 149 25.53 4.28 2.21
CA TRP A 149 25.86 5.67 2.60
C TRP A 149 25.06 6.17 3.81
N ASN A 150 24.23 5.31 4.42
CA ASN A 150 23.39 5.66 5.57
C ASN A 150 22.54 6.93 5.33
N THR A 151 22.03 7.11 4.11
CA THR A 151 21.17 8.23 3.75
C THR A 151 19.84 8.21 4.55
N ASN A 152 19.18 9.37 4.64
CA ASN A 152 17.85 9.43 5.26
C ASN A 152 16.81 8.77 4.34
N GLU A 153 16.37 7.58 4.71
CA GLU A 153 15.43 6.77 3.95
C GLU A 153 14.06 7.43 3.78
N THR A 154 13.60 8.17 4.78
CA THR A 154 12.31 8.86 4.79
C THR A 154 12.24 9.93 3.70
N LEU A 155 13.23 10.83 3.68
CA LEU A 155 13.31 11.89 2.67
C LEU A 155 13.55 11.32 1.28
N PHE A 156 14.44 10.33 1.17
CA PHE A 156 14.79 9.74 -0.11
C PHE A 156 13.59 9.03 -0.75
N THR A 157 12.85 8.22 0.01
CA THR A 157 11.67 7.53 -0.48
C THR A 157 10.54 8.49 -0.83
N LEU A 158 10.37 9.58 -0.04
CA LEU A 158 9.38 10.62 -0.35
C LEU A 158 9.71 11.35 -1.68
N MET A 159 10.96 11.72 -1.90
CA MET A 159 11.40 12.34 -3.15
C MET A 159 11.18 11.43 -4.36
N LEU A 160 11.44 10.13 -4.21
CA LEU A 160 11.20 9.16 -5.27
C LEU A 160 9.71 9.03 -5.66
N ASN A 161 8.76 9.37 -4.79
CA ASN A 161 7.35 9.44 -5.19
C ASN A 161 7.12 10.50 -6.26
N TYR A 162 7.71 11.68 -6.09
CA TYR A 162 7.58 12.76 -7.08
C TYR A 162 8.28 12.40 -8.40
N VAL A 163 9.44 11.76 -8.32
CA VAL A 163 10.13 11.26 -9.53
C VAL A 163 9.26 10.21 -10.24
N ALA A 164 8.65 9.28 -9.50
CA ALA A 164 7.73 8.29 -10.08
C ALA A 164 6.54 8.93 -10.77
N MET A 165 5.95 9.99 -10.17
CA MET A 165 4.86 10.75 -10.79
C MET A 165 5.30 11.36 -12.12
N GLN A 166 6.51 11.94 -12.20
CA GLN A 166 7.02 12.52 -13.45
C GLN A 166 7.32 11.46 -14.51
N VAL A 167 7.88 10.30 -14.10
CA VAL A 167 8.09 9.16 -15.02
C VAL A 167 6.75 8.68 -15.59
N VAL A 168 5.71 8.54 -14.75
CA VAL A 168 4.37 8.14 -15.22
C VAL A 168 3.76 9.22 -16.12
N THR A 169 3.91 10.50 -15.80
CA THR A 169 3.46 11.60 -16.67
C THR A 169 4.11 11.52 -18.05
N TYR A 170 5.42 11.27 -18.09
CA TYR A 170 6.14 11.07 -19.35
C TYR A 170 5.58 9.87 -20.14
N CYS A 171 5.34 8.74 -19.49
CA CYS A 171 4.73 7.56 -20.12
C CYS A 171 3.33 7.87 -20.67
N ILE A 172 2.51 8.64 -19.94
CA ILE A 172 1.15 9.01 -20.37
C ILE A 172 1.20 9.79 -21.69
N VAL A 173 2.14 10.73 -21.85
CA VAL A 173 2.29 11.48 -23.11
C VAL A 173 2.58 10.57 -24.30
N PHE A 174 3.35 9.49 -24.10
CA PHE A 174 3.60 8.49 -25.15
C PHE A 174 2.39 7.62 -25.45
N TRP A 175 1.59 7.28 -24.43
CA TRP A 175 0.47 6.34 -24.52
C TRP A 175 -0.88 7.01 -24.65
N GLU A 176 -0.93 8.34 -24.73
CA GLU A 176 -2.20 9.07 -24.81
C GLU A 176 -3.07 8.64 -25.99
N ASN A 177 -4.35 8.47 -25.68
CA ASN A 177 -5.36 8.10 -26.66
C ASN A 177 -6.73 8.73 -26.27
N PRO A 178 -7.31 9.63 -27.09
CA PRO A 178 -6.73 10.19 -28.33
C PRO A 178 -5.53 11.11 -28.06
N LYS A 179 -4.67 11.32 -29.10
CA LYS A 179 -3.51 12.19 -28.99
C LYS A 179 -3.89 13.62 -28.61
N GLY A 180 -3.13 14.24 -27.70
CA GLY A 180 -3.42 15.56 -27.14
C GLY A 180 -4.37 15.57 -25.96
N SER A 181 -4.86 14.40 -25.51
CA SER A 181 -5.80 14.28 -24.37
C SER A 181 -5.14 14.28 -23.01
N ASN A 182 -3.82 14.10 -22.94
CA ASN A 182 -3.07 13.85 -21.69
C ASN A 182 -3.61 12.68 -20.84
N THR A 183 -4.31 11.73 -21.48
CA THR A 183 -4.85 10.54 -20.82
C THR A 183 -4.62 9.30 -21.67
N VAL A 184 -4.39 8.17 -21.03
CA VAL A 184 -4.22 6.88 -21.74
C VAL A 184 -5.58 6.30 -22.16
N GLY A 185 -6.68 6.81 -21.57
CA GLY A 185 -8.00 6.22 -21.75
C GLY A 185 -8.11 4.82 -21.14
N ILE A 186 -9.13 4.08 -21.53
CA ILE A 186 -9.30 2.68 -21.11
C ILE A 186 -8.52 1.79 -22.07
N ILE A 187 -7.49 1.11 -21.53
CA ILE A 187 -6.58 0.28 -22.30
C ILE A 187 -7.33 -1.00 -22.73
N ASN A 188 -7.22 -1.35 -24.02
CA ASN A 188 -7.79 -2.57 -24.60
C ASN A 188 -9.30 -2.73 -24.36
N GLN A 189 -10.08 -1.66 -24.41
CA GLN A 189 -11.53 -1.69 -24.14
C GLN A 189 -12.29 -2.69 -25.00
N ALA A 190 -11.93 -2.84 -26.29
CA ALA A 190 -12.60 -3.75 -27.22
C ALA A 190 -12.26 -5.23 -26.97
N THR A 191 -10.99 -5.53 -26.66
CA THR A 191 -10.49 -6.90 -26.51
C THR A 191 -10.46 -7.38 -25.08
N LYS A 192 -10.58 -6.46 -24.11
CA LYS A 192 -10.38 -6.71 -22.67
C LYS A 192 -9.05 -7.41 -22.33
N GLY A 193 -8.06 -7.33 -23.23
CA GLY A 193 -6.75 -7.94 -23.04
C GLY A 193 -6.02 -7.33 -21.83
N GLY A 194 -5.61 -8.20 -20.89
CA GLY A 194 -4.95 -7.77 -19.64
C GLY A 194 -5.91 -7.35 -18.53
N TRP A 195 -7.22 -7.48 -18.71
CA TRP A 195 -8.18 -7.29 -17.63
C TRP A 195 -8.30 -8.59 -16.82
N LEU A 196 -8.39 -8.46 -15.50
CA LEU A 196 -8.69 -9.61 -14.65
C LEU A 196 -10.09 -10.12 -14.94
N PRO A 197 -10.28 -11.43 -15.17
CA PRO A 197 -11.60 -11.99 -15.45
C PRO A 197 -12.51 -11.90 -14.22
N GLU A 198 -13.80 -11.99 -14.46
CA GLU A 198 -14.77 -12.07 -13.37
C GLU A 198 -14.67 -13.42 -12.67
N LEU A 199 -14.73 -13.43 -11.34
CA LEU A 199 -14.72 -14.63 -10.52
C LEU A 199 -16.09 -14.76 -9.83
N PHE A 200 -16.80 -15.86 -10.07
CA PHE A 200 -18.18 -16.07 -9.57
C PHE A 200 -19.15 -14.93 -9.90
N GLY A 201 -19.03 -14.36 -11.10
CA GLY A 201 -19.86 -13.22 -11.52
C GLY A 201 -19.48 -11.86 -10.91
N GLN A 202 -18.37 -11.82 -10.15
CA GLN A 202 -17.90 -10.60 -9.48
C GLN A 202 -16.62 -10.07 -10.14
N LYS A 203 -16.66 -8.78 -10.52
CA LYS A 203 -15.54 -8.11 -11.22
C LYS A 203 -14.24 -8.08 -10.43
N TYR A 204 -14.32 -8.00 -9.09
CA TYR A 204 -13.18 -7.80 -8.23
C TYR A 204 -12.73 -9.05 -7.46
N GLY A 205 -13.31 -10.23 -7.81
CA GLY A 205 -13.03 -11.48 -7.12
C GLY A 205 -11.53 -11.86 -7.13
N TRP A 206 -10.87 -11.74 -8.28
CA TRP A 206 -9.44 -12.02 -8.39
C TRP A 206 -8.57 -11.04 -7.60
N ASN A 207 -8.97 -9.78 -7.47
CA ASN A 207 -8.25 -8.83 -6.61
C ASN A 207 -8.21 -9.33 -5.16
N VAL A 208 -9.34 -9.84 -4.66
CA VAL A 208 -9.43 -10.40 -3.31
C VAL A 208 -8.54 -11.63 -3.16
N VAL A 209 -8.60 -12.57 -4.11
CA VAL A 209 -7.80 -13.81 -4.06
C VAL A 209 -6.30 -13.53 -4.07
N ILE A 210 -5.84 -12.68 -4.98
CA ILE A 210 -4.42 -12.31 -5.09
C ILE A 210 -3.92 -11.71 -3.78
N VAL A 211 -4.68 -10.77 -3.21
CA VAL A 211 -4.28 -10.09 -1.97
C VAL A 211 -4.31 -11.04 -0.77
N LEU A 212 -5.28 -11.95 -0.68
CA LEU A 212 -5.31 -12.96 0.39
C LEU A 212 -4.11 -13.91 0.31
N ILE A 213 -3.75 -14.38 -0.89
CA ILE A 213 -2.56 -15.21 -1.09
C ILE A 213 -1.30 -14.46 -0.64
N LEU A 214 -1.15 -13.19 -1.03
CA LEU A 214 -0.02 -12.36 -0.59
C LEU A 214 -0.02 -12.15 0.92
N THR A 215 -1.20 -12.00 1.54
CA THR A 215 -1.34 -11.84 3.00
C THR A 215 -0.83 -13.08 3.74
N VAL A 216 -1.29 -14.26 3.32
CA VAL A 216 -0.86 -15.53 3.90
C VAL A 216 0.63 -15.76 3.67
N GLY A 217 1.11 -15.51 2.44
CA GLY A 217 2.52 -15.63 2.10
C GLY A 217 3.41 -14.72 2.96
N MET A 218 3.02 -13.45 3.15
CA MET A 218 3.77 -12.51 3.98
C MET A 218 3.72 -12.88 5.47
N PHE A 219 2.60 -13.37 5.97
CA PHE A 219 2.49 -13.89 7.33
C PHE A 219 3.47 -15.05 7.56
N ILE A 220 3.51 -16.03 6.64
CA ILE A 220 4.44 -17.17 6.70
C ILE A 220 5.88 -16.66 6.64
N TYR A 221 6.18 -15.74 5.71
CA TYR A 221 7.50 -15.16 5.53
C TYR A 221 8.02 -14.46 6.79
N LEU A 222 7.20 -13.59 7.41
CA LEU A 222 7.62 -12.82 8.58
C LEU A 222 7.67 -13.64 9.86
N LYS A 223 6.87 -14.70 9.99
CA LYS A 223 6.75 -15.47 11.23
C LYS A 223 7.61 -16.72 11.24
N TYR A 224 7.74 -17.41 10.12
CA TYR A 224 8.36 -18.75 10.07
C TYR A 224 9.66 -18.80 9.29
N CYS A 225 9.97 -17.82 8.42
CA CYS A 225 11.22 -17.85 7.67
C CYS A 225 12.37 -17.20 8.47
N LYS A 226 13.60 -17.73 8.28
CA LYS A 226 14.83 -17.15 8.83
C LYS A 226 14.95 -15.65 8.51
N GLN A 227 14.53 -15.26 7.33
CA GLN A 227 14.55 -13.88 6.87
C GLN A 227 13.66 -12.95 7.70
N GLY A 228 12.48 -13.43 8.13
CA GLY A 228 11.59 -12.67 9.02
C GLY A 228 12.20 -12.44 10.40
N TYR A 229 12.97 -13.41 10.91
CA TYR A 229 13.76 -13.27 12.13
C TYR A 229 14.89 -12.22 11.95
N GLU A 230 15.66 -12.28 10.86
CA GLU A 230 16.71 -11.32 10.56
C GLU A 230 16.15 -9.87 10.50
N ILE A 231 15.00 -9.67 9.86
CA ILE A 231 14.29 -8.39 9.80
C ILE A 231 13.96 -7.88 11.21
N ALA A 232 13.46 -8.74 12.10
CA ALA A 232 13.11 -8.35 13.46
C ALA A 232 14.34 -7.96 14.28
N VAL A 233 15.45 -8.73 14.18
CA VAL A 233 16.70 -8.44 14.89
C VAL A 233 17.34 -7.14 14.41
N VAL A 234 17.40 -6.89 13.09
CA VAL A 234 17.89 -5.62 12.53
C VAL A 234 17.02 -4.46 13.01
N GLY A 235 15.70 -4.64 13.07
CA GLY A 235 14.77 -3.64 13.58
C GLY A 235 14.91 -3.32 15.06
N GLU A 236 15.38 -4.26 15.89
CA GLU A 236 15.67 -3.99 17.29
C GLU A 236 17.00 -3.23 17.45
N SER A 237 18.07 -3.74 16.86
CA SER A 237 19.40 -3.12 16.89
C SER A 237 20.28 -3.64 15.76
N GLU A 238 20.75 -2.72 14.90
CA GLU A 238 21.71 -3.07 13.83
C GLU A 238 23.04 -3.61 14.41
N ASN A 239 23.50 -3.07 15.53
CA ASN A 239 24.73 -3.55 16.16
C ASN A 239 24.58 -4.99 16.66
N THR A 240 23.48 -5.29 17.34
CA THR A 240 23.18 -6.66 17.80
C THR A 240 23.09 -7.63 16.61
N ALA A 241 22.46 -7.21 15.52
CA ALA A 241 22.40 -8.00 14.29
C ALA A 241 23.80 -8.32 13.73
N ARG A 242 24.71 -7.33 13.71
CA ARG A 242 26.09 -7.53 13.26
C ARG A 242 26.86 -8.49 14.16
N TYR A 243 26.73 -8.38 15.48
CA TYR A 243 27.33 -9.33 16.43
C TYR A 243 26.82 -10.76 16.24
N ALA A 244 25.54 -10.92 15.86
CA ALA A 244 24.95 -12.21 15.52
C ALA A 244 25.32 -12.73 14.11
N GLY A 245 26.22 -12.06 13.39
CA GLY A 245 26.67 -12.46 12.05
C GLY A 245 25.67 -12.13 10.93
N ILE A 246 24.63 -11.33 11.19
CA ILE A 246 23.64 -10.94 10.19
C ILE A 246 24.20 -9.83 9.30
N GLN A 247 24.13 -10.02 8.00
CA GLN A 247 24.57 -9.03 7.02
C GLN A 247 23.49 -7.94 6.82
N VAL A 248 23.51 -6.91 7.68
CA VAL A 248 22.49 -5.84 7.74
C VAL A 248 22.21 -5.23 6.36
N LYS A 249 23.25 -4.92 5.57
CA LYS A 249 23.09 -4.37 4.21
C LYS A 249 22.22 -5.26 3.31
N LYS A 250 22.48 -6.58 3.30
CA LYS A 250 21.69 -7.53 2.51
C LYS A 250 20.23 -7.61 3.01
N VAL A 251 20.04 -7.56 4.33
CA VAL A 251 18.69 -7.59 4.92
C VAL A 251 17.90 -6.36 4.48
N ILE A 252 18.50 -5.16 4.54
CA ILE A 252 17.84 -3.90 4.12
C ILE A 252 17.44 -3.99 2.64
N ILE A 253 18.36 -4.31 1.73
CA ILE A 253 18.09 -4.34 0.29
C ILE A 253 17.02 -5.38 -0.05
N ARG A 254 17.13 -6.61 0.49
CA ARG A 254 16.17 -7.68 0.26
C ARG A 254 14.78 -7.34 0.80
N THR A 255 14.69 -6.78 1.99
CA THR A 255 13.41 -6.39 2.60
C THR A 255 12.71 -5.34 1.77
N MET A 256 13.45 -4.34 1.29
CA MET A 256 12.90 -3.30 0.43
C MET A 256 12.56 -3.80 -0.97
N ALA A 257 13.30 -4.78 -1.50
CA ALA A 257 12.96 -5.46 -2.74
C ALA A 257 11.58 -6.16 -2.64
N ILE A 258 11.35 -6.91 -1.57
CA ILE A 258 10.06 -7.59 -1.32
C ILE A 258 8.94 -6.56 -1.08
N SER A 259 9.21 -5.55 -0.25
CA SER A 259 8.26 -4.45 0.00
C SER A 259 7.84 -3.77 -1.31
N GLY A 260 8.81 -3.38 -2.13
CA GLY A 260 8.57 -2.76 -3.43
C GLY A 260 7.85 -3.67 -4.42
N ALA A 261 8.18 -4.96 -4.45
CA ALA A 261 7.49 -5.93 -5.31
C ALA A 261 6.00 -6.03 -4.98
N ILE A 262 5.64 -6.11 -3.69
CA ILE A 262 4.23 -6.20 -3.26
C ILE A 262 3.50 -4.88 -3.53
N CYS A 263 4.12 -3.73 -3.28
CA CYS A 263 3.55 -2.43 -3.65
C CYS A 263 3.39 -2.30 -5.18
N GLY A 264 4.33 -2.83 -5.96
CA GLY A 264 4.19 -2.92 -7.42
C GLY A 264 3.00 -3.78 -7.84
N ILE A 265 2.81 -4.96 -7.22
CA ILE A 265 1.65 -5.82 -7.46
C ILE A 265 0.34 -5.10 -7.12
N ALA A 266 0.30 -4.24 -6.09
CA ALA A 266 -0.87 -3.40 -5.85
C ALA A 266 -1.17 -2.49 -7.06
N GLY A 267 -0.14 -1.98 -7.74
CA GLY A 267 -0.27 -1.27 -9.03
C GLY A 267 -0.90 -2.13 -10.13
N PHE A 268 -0.48 -3.41 -10.27
CA PHE A 268 -1.12 -4.36 -11.17
C PHE A 268 -2.60 -4.57 -10.81
N VAL A 269 -2.92 -4.81 -9.54
CA VAL A 269 -4.30 -5.02 -9.08
C VAL A 269 -5.18 -3.81 -9.40
N ILE A 270 -4.66 -2.59 -9.31
CA ILE A 270 -5.39 -1.38 -9.67
C ILE A 270 -5.58 -1.29 -11.19
N VAL A 271 -4.52 -1.42 -11.97
CA VAL A 271 -4.55 -1.23 -13.43
C VAL A 271 -5.32 -2.35 -14.12
N SER A 272 -5.04 -3.61 -13.79
CA SER A 272 -5.67 -4.78 -14.44
C SER A 272 -7.05 -5.10 -13.87
N GLY A 273 -7.25 -4.87 -12.56
CA GLY A 273 -8.47 -5.31 -11.86
C GLY A 273 -9.48 -4.23 -11.55
N ALA A 274 -9.14 -2.94 -11.68
CA ALA A 274 -10.03 -1.87 -11.24
C ALA A 274 -10.22 -0.74 -12.25
N SER A 275 -9.13 -0.05 -12.63
CA SER A 275 -9.21 1.17 -13.43
C SER A 275 -9.07 0.94 -14.93
N HIS A 276 -8.37 -0.11 -15.33
CA HIS A 276 -8.02 -0.42 -16.73
C HIS A 276 -7.32 0.72 -17.47
N THR A 277 -6.68 1.62 -16.69
CA THR A 277 -5.96 2.78 -17.18
C THR A 277 -4.82 3.12 -16.21
N ILE A 278 -3.90 3.97 -16.64
CA ILE A 278 -2.85 4.53 -15.80
C ILE A 278 -2.91 6.05 -15.81
N SER A 279 -2.78 6.65 -14.65
CA SER A 279 -2.68 8.10 -14.46
C SER A 279 -1.76 8.40 -13.28
N THR A 280 -1.34 9.64 -13.14
CA THR A 280 -0.58 10.09 -11.96
C THR A 280 -1.35 9.93 -10.65
N ALA A 281 -2.70 9.91 -10.73
CA ALA A 281 -3.59 9.69 -9.60
C ALA A 281 -3.93 8.20 -9.36
N THR A 282 -3.33 7.25 -10.10
CA THR A 282 -3.63 5.81 -9.96
C THR A 282 -3.38 5.29 -8.55
N ALA A 283 -2.33 5.74 -7.89
CA ALA A 283 -2.07 5.39 -6.49
C ALA A 283 -3.03 6.11 -5.51
N GLY A 284 -3.43 7.36 -5.82
CA GLY A 284 -4.50 8.11 -5.15
C GLY A 284 -4.28 8.35 -3.66
N GLY A 285 -3.03 8.49 -3.22
CA GLY A 285 -2.68 8.66 -1.81
C GLY A 285 -2.79 7.38 -0.96
N ARG A 286 -3.11 6.23 -1.60
CA ARG A 286 -3.26 4.94 -0.90
C ARG A 286 -1.96 4.47 -0.26
N GLY A 287 -0.80 4.83 -0.83
CA GLY A 287 0.50 4.56 -0.24
C GLY A 287 0.65 5.21 1.14
N PHE A 288 0.27 6.48 1.27
CA PHE A 288 0.30 7.19 2.56
C PHE A 288 -0.74 6.65 3.55
N THR A 289 -1.95 6.36 3.09
CA THR A 289 -3.01 5.78 3.94
C THR A 289 -2.60 4.41 4.47
N ALA A 290 -1.95 3.59 3.65
CA ALA A 290 -1.48 2.27 4.06
C ALA A 290 -0.39 2.31 5.14
N ILE A 291 0.43 3.38 5.20
CA ILE A 291 1.37 3.61 6.31
C ILE A 291 0.61 3.70 7.63
N ILE A 292 -0.48 4.46 7.67
CA ILE A 292 -1.31 4.62 8.87
C ILE A 292 -1.92 3.26 9.27
N VAL A 293 -2.43 2.50 8.29
CA VAL A 293 -3.00 1.15 8.52
C VAL A 293 -1.94 0.20 9.10
N ALA A 294 -0.74 0.16 8.49
CA ALA A 294 0.36 -0.66 8.96
C ALA A 294 0.81 -0.28 10.37
N TRP A 295 0.80 1.03 10.70
CA TRP A 295 1.17 1.51 12.03
C TRP A 295 0.12 1.18 13.09
N LEU A 296 -1.16 1.32 12.77
CA LEU A 296 -2.25 0.95 13.68
C LEU A 296 -2.25 -0.56 13.99
N SER A 297 -1.82 -1.41 13.07
CA SER A 297 -1.65 -2.85 13.28
C SER A 297 -0.42 -3.21 14.14
N LYS A 298 0.44 -2.22 14.48
CA LYS A 298 1.74 -2.40 15.16
C LYS A 298 2.70 -3.29 14.37
N PHE A 299 2.58 -3.28 13.05
CA PHE A 299 3.41 -4.06 12.11
C PHE A 299 3.32 -5.59 12.34
N ASN A 300 2.18 -6.08 12.83
CA ASN A 300 1.87 -7.48 13.05
C ASN A 300 0.88 -8.01 12.01
#